data_878c1f319b1697d69ded6de2cd80e105
#
_entry.id   878c1f319b1697d69ded6de2cd80e105
#
_cell.length_a   1.000
_cell.length_b   1.000
_cell.length_c   1.000
_cell.angle_alpha   90.00
_cell.angle_beta   90.00
_cell.angle_gamma   90.00
#
_symmetry.space_group_name_H-M   'P 1'
#
loop_
_entity.id
_entity.type
_entity.pdbx_description
1 polymer ?
#
loop_
_entity_poly.entity_id
_entity_poly.type
_entity_poly.pdbx_seq_one_letter_code
_entity_poly.pdbx_strand_id
1 'polypeptide(L)'
;MATQEERASIAVQALVDWLPPALVGRAPRPTTLDGWVRLLLDIRLVKPFLIVCNLIGFIAGLIYWYGADFAVTPPQFWPWLPDSPLSAFWFALALLLISLKWENSTVFSIGAVANIKYGLWTDLVWILYWRATGDYNLESIAMSFTHTVMIIQGIVLFILL
;
A
#
# COMPACT_ATOMS: atom_id res chain seq x y z
N MET A 1 -24.49 23.46 28.58
CA MET A 1 -23.88 23.52 27.22
C MET A 1 -22.37 23.59 27.40
N ALA A 2 -21.58 22.68 26.75
CA ALA A 2 -20.12 22.74 26.83
C ALA A 2 -19.59 24.02 26.17
N THR A 3 -18.60 24.63 26.79
CA THR A 3 -17.94 25.83 26.27
C THR A 3 -17.19 25.51 24.97
N GLN A 4 -16.78 26.53 24.24
CA GLN A 4 -16.00 26.34 23.00
C GLN A 4 -14.64 25.70 23.29
N GLU A 5 -14.02 26.02 24.41
CA GLU A 5 -12.76 25.45 24.88
C GLU A 5 -12.90 23.97 25.24
N GLU A 6 -13.98 23.59 25.93
CA GLU A 6 -14.25 22.18 26.24
C GLU A 6 -14.47 21.34 24.99
N ARG A 7 -15.19 21.86 23.98
CA ARG A 7 -15.38 21.18 22.70
C ARG A 7 -14.06 21.01 21.94
N ALA A 8 -13.22 22.04 21.92
CA ALA A 8 -11.90 21.97 21.30
C ALA A 8 -10.99 20.94 22.01
N SER A 9 -11.00 20.91 23.33
CA SER A 9 -10.24 19.93 24.13
C SER A 9 -10.70 18.48 23.84
N ILE A 10 -12.02 18.24 23.78
CA ILE A 10 -12.58 16.92 23.46
C ILE A 10 -12.17 16.50 22.02
N ALA A 11 -12.22 17.41 21.04
CA ALA A 11 -11.82 17.12 19.67
C ALA A 11 -10.32 16.79 19.55
N VAL A 12 -9.47 17.55 20.23
CA VAL A 12 -8.02 17.28 20.29
C VAL A 12 -7.74 15.94 20.96
N GLN A 13 -8.41 15.64 22.08
CA GLN A 13 -8.24 14.36 22.75
C GLN A 13 -8.69 13.20 21.87
N ALA A 14 -9.81 13.33 21.16
CA ALA A 14 -10.28 12.31 20.22
C ALA A 14 -9.25 12.05 19.07
N LEU A 15 -8.58 13.09 18.57
CA LEU A 15 -7.50 12.94 17.57
C LEU A 15 -6.27 12.26 18.18
N VAL A 16 -5.88 12.62 19.38
CA VAL A 16 -4.74 12.01 20.09
C VAL A 16 -4.98 10.53 20.35
N ASP A 17 -6.22 10.13 20.64
CA ASP A 17 -6.58 8.73 20.90
C ASP A 17 -6.52 7.83 19.63
N TRP A 18 -6.38 8.44 18.45
CA TRP A 18 -6.13 7.72 17.21
C TRP A 18 -4.65 7.37 16.99
N LEU A 19 -3.78 8.02 17.74
CA LEU A 19 -2.33 7.85 17.61
C LEU A 19 -1.82 6.80 18.60
N PRO A 20 -0.84 5.99 18.19
CA PRO A 20 -0.12 5.09 19.09
C PRO A 20 0.50 5.85 20.27
N PRO A 21 0.50 5.26 21.49
CA PRO A 21 1.03 5.92 22.69
C PRO A 21 2.45 6.46 22.57
N ALA A 22 3.32 5.78 21.81
CA ALA A 22 4.71 6.20 21.59
C ALA A 22 4.83 7.48 20.76
N LEU A 23 3.86 7.77 19.85
CA LEU A 23 3.87 9.01 19.06
C LEU A 23 3.47 10.23 19.90
N VAL A 24 2.63 10.03 20.89
CA VAL A 24 2.16 11.10 21.80
C VAL A 24 2.94 11.15 23.13
N GLY A 25 4.07 10.45 23.21
CA GLY A 25 4.95 10.49 24.38
C GLY A 25 4.44 9.72 25.61
N ARG A 26 3.39 8.88 25.45
CA ARG A 26 2.83 8.06 26.53
C ARG A 26 3.50 6.69 26.68
N ALA A 27 4.40 6.33 25.74
CA ALA A 27 5.22 5.12 25.76
C ALA A 27 6.59 5.38 25.12
N PRO A 28 7.62 4.55 25.39
CA PRO A 28 8.92 4.63 24.74
C PRO A 28 8.80 4.53 23.22
N ARG A 29 9.62 5.29 22.51
CA ARG A 29 9.70 5.21 21.04
C ARG A 29 10.47 3.96 20.61
N PRO A 30 10.12 3.36 19.46
CA PRO A 30 10.88 2.26 18.91
C PRO A 30 12.36 2.66 18.66
N THR A 31 13.25 1.71 18.82
CA THR A 31 14.69 1.88 18.53
C THR A 31 15.09 1.19 17.21
N THR A 32 14.21 0.38 16.64
CA THR A 32 14.44 -0.41 15.43
C THR A 32 13.53 0.06 14.29
N LEU A 33 13.95 -0.18 13.04
CA LEU A 33 13.19 0.25 11.85
C LEU A 33 11.85 -0.47 11.74
N ASP A 34 11.81 -1.78 11.99
CA ASP A 34 10.56 -2.55 12.02
C ASP A 34 9.60 -2.04 13.10
N GLY A 35 10.12 -1.68 14.27
CA GLY A 35 9.34 -1.04 15.32
C GLY A 35 8.69 0.28 14.88
N TRP A 36 9.40 1.12 14.13
CA TRP A 36 8.84 2.34 13.56
C TRP A 36 7.78 2.05 12.50
N VAL A 37 8.02 1.07 11.61
CA VAL A 37 7.04 0.66 10.60
C VAL A 37 5.76 0.16 11.28
N ARG A 38 5.87 -0.73 12.27
CA ARG A 38 4.72 -1.21 13.05
C ARG A 38 3.97 -0.07 13.73
N LEU A 39 4.70 0.86 14.35
CA LEU A 39 4.10 2.03 15.01
C LEU A 39 3.28 2.89 14.04
N LEU A 40 3.79 3.14 12.82
CA LEU A 40 3.06 3.88 11.78
C LEU A 40 1.82 3.11 11.30
N LEU A 41 1.94 1.80 11.13
CA LEU A 41 0.82 0.94 10.76
C LEU A 41 -0.24 0.86 11.88
N ASP A 42 0.12 1.10 13.13
CA ASP A 42 -0.82 1.09 14.27
C ASP A 42 -1.59 2.41 14.45
N ILE A 43 -1.30 3.43 13.66
CA ILE A 43 -2.19 4.58 13.52
C ILE A 43 -3.56 4.08 13.02
N ARG A 44 -4.62 4.38 13.77
CA ARG A 44 -5.95 3.76 13.67
C ARG A 44 -6.48 3.56 12.25
N LEU A 45 -6.29 4.50 11.35
CA LEU A 45 -6.83 4.45 9.99
C LEU A 45 -5.82 4.01 8.93
N VAL A 46 -4.52 3.90 9.24
CA VAL A 46 -3.49 3.61 8.23
C VAL A 46 -3.67 2.23 7.61
N LYS A 47 -3.76 1.18 8.42
CA LYS A 47 -3.97 -0.19 7.88
C LYS A 47 -5.26 -0.32 7.06
N PRO A 48 -6.46 0.05 7.59
CA PRO A 48 -7.69 -0.09 6.80
C PRO A 48 -7.68 0.77 5.54
N PHE A 49 -7.13 1.99 5.59
CA PHE A 49 -6.99 2.84 4.40
C PHE A 49 -6.10 2.17 3.34
N LEU A 50 -4.93 1.67 3.71
CA LEU A 50 -4.01 1.00 2.78
C LEU A 50 -4.63 -0.27 2.21
N ILE A 51 -5.33 -1.08 3.02
CA ILE A 51 -6.04 -2.27 2.54
C ILE A 51 -7.06 -1.89 1.48
N VAL A 52 -7.93 -0.91 1.78
CA VAL A 52 -8.99 -0.48 0.85
C VAL A 52 -8.39 0.08 -0.45
N CYS A 53 -7.39 0.96 -0.38
CA CYS A 53 -6.73 1.52 -1.57
C CYS A 53 -6.12 0.41 -2.45
N ASN A 54 -5.45 -0.57 -1.85
CA ASN A 54 -4.85 -1.67 -2.61
C ASN A 54 -5.90 -2.62 -3.20
N LEU A 55 -7.01 -2.90 -2.50
CA LEU A 55 -8.12 -3.68 -3.06
C LEU A 55 -8.81 -2.94 -4.21
N ILE A 56 -8.99 -1.62 -4.12
CA ILE A 56 -9.48 -0.81 -5.23
C ILE A 56 -8.51 -0.89 -6.42
N GLY A 57 -7.19 -0.74 -6.17
CA GLY A 57 -6.16 -0.86 -7.20
C GLY A 57 -6.15 -2.24 -7.85
N PHE A 58 -6.31 -3.31 -7.06
CA PHE A 58 -6.45 -4.68 -7.57
C PHE A 58 -7.65 -4.82 -8.50
N ILE A 59 -8.86 -4.43 -8.06
CA ILE A 59 -10.09 -4.58 -8.85
C ILE A 59 -10.06 -3.68 -10.09
N ALA A 60 -9.66 -2.41 -9.94
CA ALA A 60 -9.56 -1.48 -11.05
C ALA A 60 -8.52 -1.96 -12.08
N GLY A 61 -7.38 -2.45 -11.62
CA GLY A 61 -6.35 -3.03 -12.48
C GLY A 61 -6.87 -4.21 -13.29
N LEU A 62 -7.57 -5.15 -12.67
CA LEU A 62 -8.16 -6.30 -13.37
C LEU A 62 -9.14 -5.86 -14.46
N ILE A 63 -9.96 -4.85 -14.20
CA ILE A 63 -11.04 -4.44 -15.13
C ILE A 63 -10.48 -3.53 -16.23
N TYR A 64 -9.75 -2.47 -15.86
CA TYR A 64 -9.37 -1.42 -16.82
C TYR A 64 -8.12 -1.77 -17.62
N TRP A 65 -7.12 -2.42 -16.98
CA TRP A 65 -5.84 -2.71 -17.64
C TRP A 65 -5.79 -4.09 -18.26
N TYR A 66 -6.33 -5.11 -17.58
CA TYR A 66 -6.24 -6.50 -18.02
C TYR A 66 -7.55 -7.06 -18.59
N GLY A 67 -8.64 -6.30 -18.58
CA GLY A 67 -9.94 -6.78 -19.08
C GLY A 67 -9.91 -7.26 -20.53
N ALA A 68 -9.23 -6.52 -21.41
CA ALA A 68 -9.06 -6.92 -22.81
C ALA A 68 -8.16 -8.15 -22.96
N ASP A 69 -7.09 -8.25 -22.17
CA ASP A 69 -6.14 -9.36 -22.21
C ASP A 69 -6.81 -10.66 -21.73
N PHE A 70 -7.64 -10.59 -20.71
CA PHE A 70 -8.45 -11.75 -20.28
C PHE A 70 -9.36 -12.29 -21.37
N ALA A 71 -9.94 -11.40 -22.19
CA ALA A 71 -10.85 -11.80 -23.25
C ALA A 71 -10.17 -12.61 -24.37
N VAL A 72 -8.87 -12.38 -24.61
CA VAL A 72 -8.12 -13.04 -25.70
C VAL A 72 -7.15 -14.13 -25.22
N THR A 73 -6.94 -14.22 -23.89
CA THR A 73 -6.00 -15.18 -23.29
C THR A 73 -6.76 -16.43 -22.79
N PRO A 74 -6.27 -17.64 -23.07
CA PRO A 74 -6.86 -18.86 -22.52
C PRO A 74 -6.90 -18.85 -20.98
N PRO A 75 -8.02 -19.30 -20.34
CA PRO A 75 -8.24 -19.15 -18.90
C PRO A 75 -7.15 -19.73 -17.98
N GLN A 76 -6.44 -20.76 -18.44
CA GLN A 76 -5.35 -21.36 -17.68
C GLN A 76 -4.17 -20.42 -17.42
N PHE A 77 -4.04 -19.33 -18.20
CA PHE A 77 -3.00 -18.33 -18.04
C PHE A 77 -3.44 -17.09 -17.24
N TRP A 78 -4.72 -16.94 -16.95
CA TRP A 78 -5.28 -15.78 -16.22
C TRP A 78 -4.59 -15.49 -14.87
N PRO A 79 -4.19 -16.50 -14.06
CA PRO A 79 -3.50 -16.23 -12.81
C PRO A 79 -2.15 -15.53 -12.95
N TRP A 80 -1.57 -15.54 -14.15
CA TRP A 80 -0.25 -14.97 -14.41
C TRP A 80 -0.30 -13.62 -15.15
N LEU A 81 -1.47 -13.18 -15.61
CA LEU A 81 -1.63 -11.95 -16.36
C LEU A 81 -1.54 -10.69 -15.50
N PRO A 82 -2.34 -10.54 -14.42
CA PRO A 82 -2.49 -9.26 -13.73
C PRO A 82 -1.39 -9.05 -12.68
N ASP A 83 -0.17 -8.87 -13.10
CA ASP A 83 1.03 -8.81 -12.26
C ASP A 83 0.98 -7.71 -11.20
N SER A 84 0.81 -6.46 -11.58
CA SER A 84 0.73 -5.34 -10.63
C SER A 84 -0.57 -5.33 -9.81
N PRO A 85 -1.76 -5.63 -10.33
CA PRO A 85 -2.95 -5.83 -9.49
C PRO A 85 -2.75 -6.93 -8.44
N LEU A 86 -2.18 -8.08 -8.81
CA LEU A 86 -1.88 -9.15 -7.84
C LEU A 86 -0.91 -8.69 -6.76
N SER A 87 0.06 -7.84 -7.11
CA SER A 87 0.99 -7.28 -6.11
C SER A 87 0.26 -6.44 -5.07
N ALA A 88 -0.68 -5.58 -5.49
CA ALA A 88 -1.53 -4.81 -4.60
C ALA A 88 -2.40 -5.72 -3.71
N PHE A 89 -2.97 -6.79 -4.28
CA PHE A 89 -3.71 -7.81 -3.50
C PHE A 89 -2.84 -8.45 -2.41
N TRP A 90 -1.60 -8.88 -2.74
CA TRP A 90 -0.70 -9.48 -1.76
C TRP A 90 -0.33 -8.53 -0.63
N PHE A 91 -0.15 -7.24 -0.93
CA PHE A 91 0.08 -6.23 0.10
C PHE A 91 -1.14 -6.04 1.00
N ALA A 92 -2.35 -5.93 0.43
CA ALA A 92 -3.58 -5.84 1.20
C ALA A 92 -3.79 -7.06 2.10
N LEU A 93 -3.53 -8.26 1.58
CA LEU A 93 -3.60 -9.51 2.34
C LEU A 93 -2.59 -9.53 3.50
N ALA A 94 -1.35 -9.10 3.27
CA ALA A 94 -0.35 -9.01 4.33
C ALA A 94 -0.80 -8.08 5.46
N LEU A 95 -1.32 -6.88 5.14
CA LEU A 95 -1.84 -5.95 6.15
C LEU A 95 -3.07 -6.50 6.89
N LEU A 96 -3.94 -7.25 6.19
CA LEU A 96 -5.07 -7.93 6.81
C LEU A 96 -4.58 -8.97 7.83
N LEU A 97 -3.60 -9.80 7.45
CA LEU A 97 -3.03 -10.81 8.35
C LEU A 97 -2.36 -10.16 9.58
N ILE A 98 -1.63 -9.05 9.40
CA ILE A 98 -1.08 -8.26 10.52
C ILE A 98 -2.23 -7.80 11.44
N SER A 99 -3.34 -7.32 10.88
CA SER A 99 -4.49 -6.86 11.65
C SER A 99 -5.16 -7.98 12.45
N LEU A 100 -5.12 -9.20 11.92
CA LEU A 100 -5.62 -10.41 12.56
C LEU A 100 -4.59 -11.06 13.51
N LYS A 101 -3.39 -10.45 13.67
CA LYS A 101 -2.26 -10.99 14.44
C LYS A 101 -1.80 -12.38 13.96
N TRP A 102 -1.96 -12.64 12.69
CA TRP A 102 -1.54 -13.86 12.01
C TRP A 102 -0.49 -13.55 10.96
N GLU A 103 0.72 -13.25 11.40
CA GLU A 103 1.84 -12.94 10.51
C GLU A 103 2.28 -14.19 9.75
N ASN A 104 2.43 -14.05 8.43
CA ASN A 104 2.83 -15.14 7.54
C ASN A 104 3.97 -14.68 6.63
N SER A 105 5.18 -15.18 6.89
CA SER A 105 6.38 -14.77 6.16
C SER A 105 6.31 -15.08 4.66
N THR A 106 5.60 -16.14 4.25
CA THR A 106 5.41 -16.46 2.83
C THR A 106 4.60 -15.38 2.12
N VAL A 107 3.47 -14.95 2.72
CA VAL A 107 2.63 -13.86 2.18
C VAL A 107 3.43 -12.55 2.13
N PHE A 108 4.20 -12.25 3.17
CA PHE A 108 5.02 -11.04 3.22
C PHE A 108 6.12 -11.07 2.15
N SER A 109 6.80 -12.21 1.97
CA SER A 109 7.84 -12.37 0.95
C SER A 109 7.29 -12.22 -0.46
N ILE A 110 6.16 -12.87 -0.77
CA ILE A 110 5.50 -12.73 -2.08
C ILE A 110 5.10 -11.27 -2.31
N GLY A 111 4.43 -10.66 -1.33
CA GLY A 111 4.02 -9.27 -1.41
C GLY A 111 5.20 -8.30 -1.57
N ALA A 112 6.28 -8.48 -0.80
CA ALA A 112 7.48 -7.64 -0.90
C ALA A 112 8.12 -7.73 -2.28
N VAL A 113 8.42 -8.95 -2.75
CA VAL A 113 9.08 -9.17 -4.05
C VAL A 113 8.21 -8.68 -5.20
N ALA A 114 6.90 -9.00 -5.19
CA ALA A 114 5.98 -8.60 -6.25
C ALA A 114 5.86 -7.07 -6.34
N ASN A 115 5.64 -6.38 -5.21
CA ASN A 115 5.51 -4.92 -5.19
C ASN A 115 6.80 -4.21 -5.62
N ILE A 116 7.97 -4.64 -5.15
CA ILE A 116 9.25 -4.05 -5.58
C ILE A 116 9.49 -4.31 -7.07
N LYS A 117 9.34 -5.56 -7.52
CA LYS A 117 9.60 -5.95 -8.91
C LYS A 117 8.72 -5.18 -9.89
N TYR A 118 7.41 -5.21 -9.70
CA TYR A 118 6.48 -4.62 -10.66
C TYR A 118 6.40 -3.10 -10.52
N GLY A 119 6.64 -2.57 -9.34
CA GLY A 119 6.83 -1.13 -9.16
C GLY A 119 8.01 -0.61 -9.95
N LEU A 120 9.19 -1.20 -9.78
CA LEU A 120 10.41 -0.81 -10.51
C LEU A 120 10.27 -1.02 -12.03
N TRP A 121 9.65 -2.13 -12.45
CA TRP A 121 9.45 -2.45 -13.85
C TRP A 121 8.58 -1.39 -14.54
N THR A 122 7.45 -1.05 -13.95
CA THR A 122 6.54 -0.04 -14.53
C THR A 122 7.15 1.34 -14.54
N ASP A 123 7.84 1.76 -13.47
CA ASP A 123 8.55 3.04 -13.45
C ASP A 123 9.63 3.10 -14.52
N LEU A 124 10.40 2.02 -14.72
CA LEU A 124 11.40 1.95 -15.79
C LEU A 124 10.75 2.10 -17.17
N VAL A 125 9.63 1.41 -17.43
CA VAL A 125 8.91 1.51 -18.71
C VAL A 125 8.47 2.95 -18.97
N TRP A 126 7.87 3.62 -17.98
CA TRP A 126 7.42 5.00 -18.15
C TRP A 126 8.57 5.99 -18.30
N ILE A 127 9.68 5.83 -17.58
CA ILE A 127 10.89 6.67 -17.74
C ILE A 127 11.44 6.53 -19.18
N LEU A 128 11.53 5.30 -19.72
CA LEU A 128 11.99 5.07 -21.08
C LEU A 128 11.02 5.65 -22.12
N TYR A 129 9.71 5.50 -21.91
CA TYR A 129 8.69 6.09 -22.76
C TYR A 129 8.79 7.62 -22.79
N TRP A 130 8.85 8.28 -21.64
CA TRP A 130 9.00 9.73 -21.56
C TRP A 130 10.28 10.23 -22.23
N ARG A 131 11.38 9.51 -22.06
CA ARG A 131 12.65 9.85 -22.74
C ARG A 131 12.57 9.70 -24.26
N ALA A 132 11.82 8.73 -24.76
CA ALA A 132 11.70 8.45 -26.18
C ALA A 132 10.70 9.39 -26.88
N THR A 133 9.61 9.76 -26.21
CA THR A 133 8.48 10.49 -26.82
C THR A 133 8.37 11.94 -26.40
N GLY A 134 8.86 12.28 -25.20
CA GLY A 134 8.60 13.60 -24.55
C GLY A 134 7.16 13.78 -24.07
N ASP A 135 6.31 12.75 -24.12
CA ASP A 135 4.90 12.80 -23.75
C ASP A 135 4.69 12.46 -22.27
N TYR A 136 4.34 13.48 -21.50
CA TYR A 136 4.06 13.40 -20.06
C TYR A 136 2.54 13.60 -19.84
N ASN A 137 1.74 12.59 -20.14
CA ASN A 137 0.31 12.66 -19.89
C ASN A 137 -0.06 12.25 -18.45
N LEU A 138 -1.28 12.65 -18.01
CA LEU A 138 -1.74 12.41 -16.65
C LEU A 138 -1.78 10.91 -16.29
N GLU A 139 -2.12 10.06 -17.24
CA GLU A 139 -2.19 8.61 -17.06
C GLU A 139 -0.82 8.03 -16.73
N SER A 140 0.20 8.35 -17.54
CA SER A 140 1.57 7.88 -17.34
C SER A 140 2.18 8.36 -16.03
N ILE A 141 1.90 9.62 -15.63
CA ILE A 141 2.33 10.18 -14.34
C ILE A 141 1.65 9.46 -13.18
N ALA A 142 0.33 9.26 -13.26
CA ALA A 142 -0.42 8.56 -12.21
C ALA A 142 0.03 7.09 -12.08
N MET A 143 0.29 6.43 -13.20
CA MET A 143 0.82 5.06 -13.20
C MET A 143 2.20 4.96 -12.55
N SER A 144 3.13 5.82 -12.92
CA SER A 144 4.46 5.87 -12.30
C SER A 144 4.36 6.17 -10.80
N PHE A 145 3.54 7.16 -10.41
CA PHE A 145 3.34 7.48 -8.99
C PHE A 145 2.81 6.29 -8.19
N THR A 146 1.77 5.62 -8.67
CA THR A 146 1.18 4.46 -7.96
C THR A 146 2.17 3.29 -7.87
N HIS A 147 3.00 3.08 -8.89
CA HIS A 147 4.00 2.02 -8.88
C HIS A 147 5.22 2.37 -8.01
N THR A 148 5.62 3.64 -7.94
CA THR A 148 6.59 4.10 -6.91
C THR A 148 6.05 3.83 -5.49
N VAL A 149 4.76 4.05 -5.22
CA VAL A 149 4.14 3.68 -3.94
C VAL A 149 4.20 2.17 -3.70
N MET A 150 4.01 1.34 -4.73
CA MET A 150 4.17 -0.12 -4.61
C MET A 150 5.60 -0.51 -4.19
N ILE A 151 6.63 0.15 -4.70
CA ILE A 151 8.03 -0.09 -4.26
C ILE A 151 8.15 0.15 -2.76
N ILE A 152 7.61 1.28 -2.27
CA ILE A 152 7.62 1.61 -0.83
C ILE A 152 6.86 0.55 -0.02
N GLN A 153 5.71 0.10 -0.49
CA GLN A 153 4.93 -0.97 0.13
C GLN A 153 5.72 -2.28 0.22
N GLY A 154 6.41 -2.65 -0.85
CA GLY A 154 7.27 -3.84 -0.88
C GLY A 154 8.43 -3.75 0.12
N ILE A 155 9.06 -2.56 0.24
CA ILE A 155 10.11 -2.31 1.25
C ILE A 155 9.54 -2.42 2.66
N VAL A 156 8.33 -1.89 2.91
CA VAL A 156 7.65 -2.02 4.22
C VAL A 156 7.47 -3.50 4.59
N LEU A 157 6.98 -4.34 3.68
CA LEU A 157 6.83 -5.77 3.95
C LEU A 157 8.17 -6.46 4.16
N PHE A 158 9.21 -6.05 3.42
CA PHE A 158 10.55 -6.60 3.59
C PHE A 158 11.16 -6.27 4.96
N ILE A 159 10.89 -5.08 5.50
CA ILE A 159 11.32 -4.68 6.85
C ILE A 159 10.59 -5.50 7.93
N LEU A 160 9.36 -5.94 7.67
CA LEU A 160 8.54 -6.70 8.61
C LEU A 160 8.81 -8.22 8.59
N LEU A 161 9.59 -8.71 7.60
CA LEU A 161 10.05 -10.10 7.53
C LEU A 161 11.07 -10.43 8.61
#